data_e92ac7df4f7e0a285c1b2310a4053d7d
#
_entry.id   e92ac7df4f7e0a285c1b2310a4053d7d
#
_cell.length_a   1.000
_cell.length_b   1.000
_cell.length_c   1.000
_cell.angle_alpha   90.00
_cell.angle_beta   90.00
_cell.angle_gamma   90.00
#
_symmetry.space_group_name_H-M   'P 1'
#
loop_
_entity.id
_entity.type
_entity.pdbx_description
1 polymer ?
#
loop_
_entity_poly.entity_id
_entity_poly.type
_entity_poly.pdbx_seq_one_letter_code
_entity_poly.pdbx_strand_id
1 'polypeptide(L)'
;MKAKTVFFCTECGSESPKWSGRCTVCGAWNSMVEQAAERPAKNGKISRPKTPVKVSRITEMQTDEEIRFSTGMGELDRVLGGGAVKGSLVLVGGAPGIGKSTLMLQICQQLGQFAKMLYVSGEESTRQLKLRAERLHVDSENLFVLSETRLGDVLECVAEEQPDILIVDSIQTLYNEELDSPAGGVGQVKDCTMALMQLAKGQGVTVFVIGHVNKEGSIAGPKVLEHMVDCVLYFEGDRHMTYRILRAAKNRFGATNEIGVFEMLDAGLREVENPSEMLLSGRPADASGTCVTCVMEGARPVLAEVQALLAPCAGARPMRSSNGFDYNRASMLLAVLEKRGSLKVSQCDAYLNIIGGLTLDEPAADLAAVVAIASSYLDKPVPGTMAAVGEVGLSGEIRSITHMEQRLSEVRRLGFTQCMVPAHKIKDLKSPAGLELLPVANISGALRLLAHGK
;
A
#
# COMPACT_ATOMS: atom_id res chain seq x y z
N MET A 1 25.33 12.37 -40.14
CA MET A 1 25.91 12.51 -38.79
C MET A 1 25.35 11.37 -37.94
N LYS A 2 26.20 10.57 -37.28
CA LYS A 2 25.72 9.46 -36.42
C LYS A 2 24.92 10.06 -35.25
N ALA A 3 23.72 9.56 -35.01
CA ALA A 3 22.93 9.89 -33.83
C ALA A 3 23.77 9.56 -32.58
N LYS A 4 23.91 10.51 -31.66
CA LYS A 4 24.51 10.25 -30.35
C LYS A 4 23.51 9.43 -29.57
N THR A 5 23.88 8.22 -29.15
CA THR A 5 23.09 7.38 -28.25
C THR A 5 23.46 7.69 -26.80
N VAL A 6 22.47 7.71 -25.93
CA VAL A 6 22.62 7.86 -24.47
C VAL A 6 21.93 6.66 -23.83
N PHE A 7 22.47 6.20 -22.72
CA PHE A 7 21.91 5.08 -21.97
C PHE A 7 21.24 5.59 -20.69
N PHE A 8 19.99 5.18 -20.47
CA PHE A 8 19.20 5.55 -19.29
C PHE A 8 19.06 4.36 -18.36
N CYS A 9 19.15 4.60 -17.07
CA CYS A 9 18.82 3.62 -16.06
C CYS A 9 17.29 3.53 -15.88
N THR A 10 16.70 2.36 -16.04
CA THR A 10 15.26 2.12 -15.86
C THR A 10 14.82 2.31 -14.42
N GLU A 11 15.72 2.18 -13.44
CA GLU A 11 15.43 2.28 -12.01
C GLU A 11 15.50 3.71 -11.46
N CYS A 12 16.52 4.49 -11.87
CA CYS A 12 16.72 5.82 -11.29
C CYS A 12 16.69 6.96 -12.31
N GLY A 13 16.54 6.66 -13.63
CA GLY A 13 16.51 7.66 -14.69
C GLY A 13 17.84 8.37 -14.95
N SER A 14 18.96 7.92 -14.37
CA SER A 14 20.27 8.53 -14.61
C SER A 14 20.76 8.26 -16.02
N GLU A 15 21.33 9.28 -16.65
CA GLU A 15 21.87 9.21 -18.00
C GLU A 15 23.36 8.86 -17.99
N SER A 16 23.79 8.05 -18.96
CA SER A 16 25.20 7.75 -19.19
C SER A 16 25.51 7.79 -20.69
N PRO A 17 26.63 8.37 -21.11
CA PRO A 17 27.06 8.38 -22.51
C PRO A 17 27.55 6.98 -22.99
N LYS A 18 27.71 6.01 -22.06
CA LYS A 18 28.17 4.66 -22.35
C LYS A 18 27.31 3.65 -21.62
N TRP A 19 27.06 2.53 -22.25
CA TRP A 19 26.43 1.39 -21.62
C TRP A 19 27.31 0.81 -20.51
N SER A 20 26.71 0.49 -19.39
CA SER A 20 27.33 -0.26 -18.30
C SER A 20 26.36 -1.31 -17.77
N GLY A 21 26.86 -2.50 -17.41
CA GLY A 21 26.02 -3.57 -16.84
C GLY A 21 25.44 -3.22 -15.46
N ARG A 22 25.94 -2.16 -14.82
CA ARG A 22 25.47 -1.66 -13.52
C ARG A 22 25.34 -0.15 -13.57
N CYS A 23 24.22 0.39 -13.09
CA CYS A 23 24.05 1.84 -12.98
C CYS A 23 25.02 2.42 -11.95
N THR A 24 25.74 3.47 -12.32
CA THR A 24 26.75 4.11 -11.45
C THR A 24 26.11 4.95 -10.34
N VAL A 25 24.82 5.30 -10.47
CA VAL A 25 24.10 6.15 -9.51
C VAL A 25 23.33 5.31 -8.49
N CYS A 26 22.45 4.39 -8.92
CA CYS A 26 21.64 3.58 -8.01
C CYS A 26 22.19 2.17 -7.77
N GLY A 27 23.20 1.75 -8.53
CA GLY A 27 23.83 0.43 -8.38
C GLY A 27 23.04 -0.74 -8.97
N ALA A 28 21.88 -0.52 -9.59
CA ALA A 28 21.06 -1.56 -10.20
C ALA A 28 21.78 -2.25 -11.37
N TRP A 29 21.67 -3.58 -11.46
CA TRP A 29 22.24 -4.36 -12.54
C TRP A 29 21.26 -4.50 -13.71
N ASN A 30 21.80 -4.54 -14.94
CA ASN A 30 21.05 -4.69 -16.20
C ASN A 30 19.93 -3.68 -16.41
N SER A 31 20.05 -2.50 -15.81
CA SER A 31 19.05 -1.42 -15.82
C SER A 31 19.33 -0.33 -16.86
N MET A 32 20.43 -0.43 -17.63
CA MET A 32 20.81 0.58 -18.62
C MET A 32 20.25 0.22 -20.00
N VAL A 33 19.31 1.05 -20.49
CA VAL A 33 18.65 0.88 -21.80
C VAL A 33 19.16 1.97 -22.76
N GLU A 34 19.44 1.59 -24.01
CA GLU A 34 19.88 2.51 -25.07
C GLU A 34 18.69 3.34 -25.57
N GLN A 35 18.89 4.66 -25.65
CA GLN A 35 17.94 5.59 -26.22
C GLN A 35 18.68 6.60 -27.11
N ALA A 36 18.05 7.02 -28.21
CA ALA A 36 18.60 8.07 -29.04
C ALA A 36 18.74 9.36 -28.23
N ALA A 37 19.91 10.01 -28.28
CA ALA A 37 20.11 11.28 -27.58
C ALA A 37 19.18 12.33 -28.18
N GLU A 38 18.44 13.01 -27.32
CA GLU A 38 17.60 14.15 -27.70
C GLU A 38 18.45 15.20 -28.39
N ARG A 39 18.01 15.69 -29.55
CA ARG A 39 18.59 16.87 -30.13
C ARG A 39 18.15 18.05 -29.28
N PRO A 40 19.07 18.97 -28.90
CA PRO A 40 18.65 20.19 -28.23
C PRO A 40 17.66 20.92 -29.15
N ALA A 41 16.44 21.11 -28.66
CA ALA A 41 15.36 21.78 -29.36
C ALA A 41 15.91 23.12 -29.85
N LYS A 42 15.81 23.40 -31.15
CA LYS A 42 16.07 24.70 -31.70
C LYS A 42 15.13 25.68 -31.01
N ASN A 43 15.70 26.63 -30.26
CA ASN A 43 15.07 27.74 -29.57
C ASN A 43 13.70 28.15 -30.12
N GLY A 44 12.66 27.41 -29.81
CA GLY A 44 11.30 27.92 -29.75
C GLY A 44 11.22 28.74 -28.46
N LYS A 45 11.14 30.05 -28.57
CA LYS A 45 10.86 30.92 -27.44
C LYS A 45 9.48 30.54 -26.90
N ILE A 46 9.47 29.66 -25.93
CA ILE A 46 8.32 29.55 -25.02
C ILE A 46 8.26 30.93 -24.37
N SER A 47 7.29 31.75 -24.76
CA SER A 47 7.01 33.01 -24.10
C SER A 47 6.44 32.63 -22.71
N ARG A 48 7.35 32.45 -21.75
CA ARG A 48 6.97 32.40 -20.34
C ARG A 48 6.19 33.69 -20.06
N PRO A 49 4.95 33.62 -19.56
CA PRO A 49 4.34 34.81 -19.01
C PRO A 49 5.31 35.30 -17.92
N LYS A 50 5.81 36.52 -18.08
CA LYS A 50 6.66 37.16 -17.10
C LYS A 50 5.83 37.58 -15.89
N THR A 51 5.39 36.61 -15.12
CA THR A 51 4.93 36.89 -13.75
C THR A 51 6.21 37.26 -12.98
N PRO A 52 6.31 38.48 -12.40
CA PRO A 52 7.49 38.87 -11.66
C PRO A 52 7.67 37.86 -10.49
N VAL A 53 8.84 37.26 -10.41
CA VAL A 53 9.20 36.38 -9.29
C VAL A 53 9.23 37.23 -8.03
N LYS A 54 8.20 37.13 -7.20
CA LYS A 54 8.09 37.85 -5.94
C LYS A 54 8.71 37.01 -4.83
N VAL A 55 9.81 37.50 -4.27
CA VAL A 55 10.38 36.93 -3.04
C VAL A 55 9.62 37.48 -1.86
N SER A 56 9.04 36.61 -1.03
CA SER A 56 8.29 36.97 0.17
C SER A 56 8.97 36.40 1.41
N ARG A 57 8.95 37.13 2.52
CA ARG A 57 9.42 36.61 3.80
C ARG A 57 8.42 35.58 4.31
N ILE A 58 8.90 34.48 4.90
CA ILE A 58 8.05 33.42 5.45
C ILE A 58 7.07 33.94 6.51
N THR A 59 7.46 34.95 7.26
CA THR A 59 6.64 35.62 8.30
C THR A 59 5.53 36.51 7.73
N GLU A 60 5.62 36.86 6.44
CA GLU A 60 4.64 37.72 5.74
C GLU A 60 3.69 36.86 4.89
N MET A 61 3.95 35.55 4.76
CA MET A 61 3.06 34.64 4.08
C MET A 61 1.85 34.38 4.98
N GLN A 62 0.66 34.75 4.50
CA GLN A 62 -0.56 34.27 5.10
C GLN A 62 -0.68 32.77 4.76
N THR A 63 -0.75 31.94 5.75
CA THR A 63 -1.15 30.54 5.58
C THR A 63 -2.67 30.56 5.41
N ASP A 64 -3.12 30.63 4.16
CA ASP A 64 -4.49 30.24 3.87
C ASP A 64 -4.69 28.83 4.40
N GLU A 65 -5.81 28.56 5.04
CA GLU A 65 -6.15 27.20 5.46
C GLU A 65 -6.02 26.28 4.25
N GLU A 66 -5.32 25.16 4.42
CA GLU A 66 -5.11 24.20 3.37
C GLU A 66 -6.47 23.65 2.90
N ILE A 67 -6.92 24.09 1.73
CA ILE A 67 -8.21 23.65 1.18
C ILE A 67 -8.10 22.18 0.81
N ARG A 68 -8.96 21.37 1.39
CA ARG A 68 -9.05 19.94 1.12
C ARG A 68 -10.43 19.59 0.56
N PHE A 69 -10.43 18.73 -0.44
CA PHE A 69 -11.63 18.11 -0.97
C PHE A 69 -11.79 16.73 -0.33
N SER A 70 -12.89 16.49 0.39
CA SER A 70 -13.24 15.13 0.80
C SER A 70 -13.61 14.30 -0.43
N THR A 71 -13.01 13.14 -0.55
CA THR A 71 -13.29 12.22 -1.66
C THR A 71 -14.61 11.48 -1.51
N GLY A 72 -15.25 11.62 -0.33
CA GLY A 72 -16.46 10.87 0.05
C GLY A 72 -16.18 9.43 0.45
N MET A 73 -14.89 9.04 0.46
CA MET A 73 -14.43 7.76 0.96
C MET A 73 -13.49 7.98 2.15
N GLY A 74 -13.94 7.62 3.36
CA GLY A 74 -13.20 7.84 4.61
C GLY A 74 -11.87 7.11 4.65
N GLU A 75 -11.79 5.93 4.07
CA GLU A 75 -10.55 5.15 3.97
C GLU A 75 -9.54 5.81 3.00
N LEU A 76 -10.01 6.44 1.91
CA LEU A 76 -9.13 7.20 1.02
C LEU A 76 -8.72 8.54 1.66
N ASP A 77 -9.67 9.26 2.25
CA ASP A 77 -9.39 10.53 2.93
C ASP A 77 -8.37 10.35 4.07
N ARG A 78 -8.45 9.25 4.80
CA ARG A 78 -7.48 8.88 5.84
C ARG A 78 -6.05 8.79 5.27
N VAL A 79 -5.87 8.06 4.18
CA VAL A 79 -4.56 7.88 3.55
C VAL A 79 -4.03 9.17 2.93
N LEU A 80 -4.93 10.02 2.44
CA LEU A 80 -4.60 11.36 1.95
C LEU A 80 -4.26 12.35 3.08
N GLY A 81 -4.59 12.01 4.34
CA GLY A 81 -4.39 12.88 5.50
C GLY A 81 -5.53 13.87 5.73
N GLY A 82 -6.76 13.48 5.36
CA GLY A 82 -7.99 14.25 5.53
C GLY A 82 -8.58 14.80 4.22
N GLY A 83 -8.24 14.18 3.08
CA GLY A 83 -8.76 14.54 1.76
C GLY A 83 -7.70 15.08 0.80
N ALA A 84 -8.10 15.29 -0.45
CA ALA A 84 -7.23 15.79 -1.52
C ALA A 84 -6.95 17.27 -1.35
N VAL A 85 -5.67 17.66 -1.31
CA VAL A 85 -5.27 19.05 -1.14
C VAL A 85 -5.35 19.79 -2.47
N LYS A 86 -5.93 21.00 -2.46
CA LYS A 86 -6.04 21.86 -3.65
C LYS A 86 -4.65 22.18 -4.22
N GLY A 87 -4.51 22.02 -5.53
CA GLY A 87 -3.23 22.25 -6.22
C GLY A 87 -2.16 21.21 -5.93
N SER A 88 -2.53 20.04 -5.44
CA SER A 88 -1.63 18.90 -5.25
C SER A 88 -1.59 17.98 -6.47
N LEU A 89 -0.48 17.27 -6.62
CA LEU A 89 -0.30 16.19 -7.60
C LEU A 89 -0.18 14.86 -6.86
N VAL A 90 -1.19 13.99 -7.02
CA VAL A 90 -1.32 12.69 -6.38
C VAL A 90 -1.10 11.58 -7.40
N LEU A 91 -0.14 10.70 -7.17
CA LEU A 91 0.10 9.50 -7.97
C LEU A 91 -0.58 8.29 -7.32
N VAL A 92 -1.42 7.59 -8.09
CA VAL A 92 -2.06 6.33 -7.67
C VAL A 92 -1.46 5.18 -8.45
N GLY A 93 -0.56 4.43 -7.81
CA GLY A 93 0.14 3.29 -8.38
C GLY A 93 -0.49 1.95 -8.01
N GLY A 94 -0.16 0.91 -8.75
CA GLY A 94 -0.59 -0.46 -8.46
C GLY A 94 -0.63 -1.35 -9.70
N ALA A 95 -0.75 -2.67 -9.49
CA ALA A 95 -0.83 -3.65 -10.58
C ALA A 95 -2.01 -3.37 -11.50
N PRO A 96 -1.94 -3.74 -12.79
CA PRO A 96 -3.08 -3.66 -13.70
C PRO A 96 -4.27 -4.49 -13.16
N GLY A 97 -5.49 -3.91 -13.22
CA GLY A 97 -6.72 -4.57 -12.75
C GLY A 97 -6.91 -4.60 -11.23
N ILE A 98 -6.07 -3.90 -10.43
CA ILE A 98 -6.20 -3.84 -8.96
C ILE A 98 -7.37 -2.97 -8.48
N GLY A 99 -7.89 -2.05 -9.30
CA GLY A 99 -9.01 -1.17 -8.96
C GLY A 99 -8.72 0.34 -9.03
N LYS A 100 -7.54 0.78 -9.51
CA LYS A 100 -7.16 2.21 -9.57
C LYS A 100 -8.18 3.08 -10.31
N SER A 101 -8.47 2.74 -11.56
CA SER A 101 -9.45 3.48 -12.38
C SER A 101 -10.86 3.41 -11.81
N THR A 102 -11.21 2.29 -11.13
CA THR A 102 -12.49 2.15 -10.43
C THR A 102 -12.60 3.12 -9.28
N LEU A 103 -11.56 3.20 -8.42
CA LEU A 103 -11.51 4.16 -7.31
C LEU A 103 -11.63 5.60 -7.82
N MET A 104 -10.83 5.95 -8.83
CA MET A 104 -10.82 7.31 -9.38
C MET A 104 -12.16 7.70 -9.99
N LEU A 105 -12.85 6.77 -10.63
CA LEU A 105 -14.18 7.05 -11.18
C LEU A 105 -15.25 7.15 -10.07
N GLN A 106 -15.18 6.32 -9.02
CA GLN A 106 -16.13 6.38 -7.89
C GLN A 106 -16.02 7.68 -7.10
N ILE A 107 -14.81 8.20 -6.86
CA ILE A 107 -14.67 9.49 -6.16
C ILE A 107 -15.24 10.66 -6.98
N CYS A 108 -15.35 10.52 -8.30
CA CYS A 108 -15.94 11.56 -9.14
C CYS A 108 -17.41 11.82 -8.79
N GLN A 109 -18.15 10.83 -8.30
CA GLN A 109 -19.55 11.03 -7.88
C GLN A 109 -19.66 11.99 -6.72
N GLN A 110 -18.80 11.85 -5.73
CA GLN A 110 -18.83 12.70 -4.54
C GLN A 110 -18.19 14.06 -4.79
N LEU A 111 -17.01 14.07 -5.40
CA LEU A 111 -16.30 15.31 -5.71
C LEU A 111 -17.08 16.20 -6.68
N GLY A 112 -17.83 15.63 -7.61
CA GLY A 112 -18.64 16.37 -8.57
C GLY A 112 -19.84 17.11 -7.98
N GLN A 113 -20.15 16.92 -6.70
CA GLN A 113 -21.17 17.72 -6.01
C GLN A 113 -20.72 19.16 -5.78
N PHE A 114 -19.41 19.43 -5.73
CA PHE A 114 -18.86 20.73 -5.38
C PHE A 114 -17.63 21.16 -6.18
N ALA A 115 -17.14 20.31 -7.11
CA ALA A 115 -15.97 20.60 -7.94
C ALA A 115 -16.22 20.19 -9.39
N LYS A 116 -15.70 20.99 -10.34
CA LYS A 116 -15.68 20.64 -11.76
C LYS A 116 -14.51 19.70 -12.03
N MET A 117 -14.79 18.55 -12.63
CA MET A 117 -13.78 17.52 -12.87
C MET A 117 -13.59 17.23 -14.35
N LEU A 118 -12.35 17.03 -14.75
CA LEU A 118 -11.98 16.51 -16.05
C LEU A 118 -11.28 15.15 -15.88
N TYR A 119 -11.88 14.10 -16.46
CA TYR A 119 -11.28 12.76 -16.51
C TYR A 119 -10.69 12.52 -17.90
N VAL A 120 -9.37 12.46 -17.98
CA VAL A 120 -8.63 12.17 -19.21
C VAL A 120 -8.26 10.70 -19.24
N SER A 121 -8.73 9.98 -20.25
CA SER A 121 -8.42 8.58 -20.45
C SER A 121 -7.62 8.38 -21.72
N GLY A 122 -6.43 7.79 -21.58
CA GLY A 122 -5.63 7.34 -22.70
C GLY A 122 -5.77 5.84 -23.01
N GLU A 123 -6.54 5.09 -22.20
CA GLU A 123 -6.70 3.64 -22.35
C GLU A 123 -8.12 3.25 -22.80
N GLU A 124 -9.12 3.99 -22.35
CA GLU A 124 -10.53 3.69 -22.62
C GLU A 124 -11.19 4.78 -23.45
N SER A 125 -12.04 4.37 -24.38
CA SER A 125 -12.89 5.29 -25.09
C SER A 125 -13.98 5.88 -24.19
N THR A 126 -14.53 7.04 -24.57
CA THR A 126 -15.63 7.69 -23.86
C THR A 126 -16.84 6.77 -23.64
N ARG A 127 -17.13 5.88 -24.61
CA ARG A 127 -18.20 4.88 -24.50
C ARG A 127 -17.91 3.84 -23.43
N GLN A 128 -16.68 3.34 -23.33
CA GLN A 128 -16.28 2.37 -22.30
C GLN A 128 -16.33 2.99 -20.91
N LEU A 129 -15.84 4.24 -20.79
CA LEU A 129 -15.95 5.00 -19.54
C LEU A 129 -17.39 5.22 -19.12
N LYS A 130 -18.29 5.56 -20.05
CA LYS A 130 -19.72 5.72 -19.76
C LYS A 130 -20.35 4.44 -19.22
N LEU A 131 -20.10 3.29 -19.86
CA LEU A 131 -20.59 1.98 -19.39
C LEU A 131 -20.05 1.63 -18.01
N ARG A 132 -18.78 1.98 -17.73
CA ARG A 132 -18.18 1.78 -16.40
C ARG A 132 -18.80 2.71 -15.37
N ALA A 133 -19.00 3.99 -15.70
CA ALA A 133 -19.65 4.97 -14.83
C ALA A 133 -21.07 4.52 -14.44
N GLU A 134 -21.86 4.04 -15.40
CA GLU A 134 -23.21 3.49 -15.17
C GLU A 134 -23.19 2.31 -14.19
N ARG A 135 -22.25 1.37 -14.36
CA ARG A 135 -22.08 0.24 -13.45
C ARG A 135 -21.69 0.65 -12.04
N LEU A 136 -20.92 1.73 -11.91
CA LEU A 136 -20.45 2.29 -10.64
C LEU A 136 -21.40 3.34 -10.05
N HIS A 137 -22.55 3.58 -10.69
CA HIS A 137 -23.52 4.61 -10.29
C HIS A 137 -22.90 6.01 -10.22
N VAL A 138 -22.05 6.33 -11.21
CA VAL A 138 -21.44 7.67 -11.36
C VAL A 138 -22.19 8.42 -12.46
N ASP A 139 -22.94 9.44 -12.06
CA ASP A 139 -23.83 10.24 -12.92
C ASP A 139 -23.69 11.76 -12.69
N SER A 140 -22.58 12.20 -12.11
CA SER A 140 -22.31 13.60 -11.81
C SER A 140 -22.30 14.48 -13.07
N GLU A 141 -23.08 15.55 -13.08
CA GLU A 141 -23.15 16.56 -14.16
C GLU A 141 -21.84 17.38 -14.26
N ASN A 142 -21.03 17.43 -13.21
CA ASN A 142 -19.75 18.15 -13.18
C ASN A 142 -18.56 17.29 -13.60
N LEU A 143 -18.80 16.06 -14.08
CA LEU A 143 -17.77 15.16 -14.58
C LEU A 143 -17.70 15.25 -16.12
N PHE A 144 -16.63 15.86 -16.60
CA PHE A 144 -16.28 15.92 -18.02
C PHE A 144 -15.29 14.82 -18.36
N VAL A 145 -15.40 14.24 -19.56
CA VAL A 145 -14.56 13.11 -19.98
C VAL A 145 -13.90 13.43 -21.31
N LEU A 146 -12.58 13.25 -21.39
CA LEU A 146 -11.77 13.40 -22.59
C LEU A 146 -11.03 12.08 -22.87
N SER A 147 -11.14 11.57 -24.08
CA SER A 147 -10.33 10.42 -24.55
C SER A 147 -9.25 10.95 -25.47
N GLU A 148 -8.07 11.24 -24.90
CA GLU A 148 -6.95 11.83 -25.59
C GLU A 148 -5.62 11.41 -24.93
N THR A 149 -4.56 11.34 -25.72
CA THR A 149 -3.22 10.93 -25.28
C THR A 149 -2.16 12.00 -25.52
N ARG A 150 -2.45 13.01 -26.34
CA ARG A 150 -1.53 14.12 -26.60
C ARG A 150 -1.59 15.14 -25.46
N LEU A 151 -0.45 15.38 -24.84
CA LEU A 151 -0.34 16.31 -23.70
C LEU A 151 -0.81 17.73 -24.09
N GLY A 152 -0.45 18.20 -25.29
CA GLY A 152 -0.84 19.53 -25.77
C GLY A 152 -2.35 19.73 -25.77
N ASP A 153 -3.10 18.79 -26.33
CA ASP A 153 -4.57 18.85 -26.41
C ASP A 153 -5.23 18.73 -25.03
N VAL A 154 -4.64 17.92 -24.13
CA VAL A 154 -5.12 17.83 -22.74
C VAL A 154 -4.96 19.18 -22.03
N LEU A 155 -3.81 19.84 -22.19
CA LEU A 155 -3.55 21.15 -21.55
C LEU A 155 -4.44 22.26 -22.14
N GLU A 156 -4.74 22.21 -23.44
CA GLU A 156 -5.67 23.14 -24.10
C GLU A 156 -7.09 22.95 -23.54
N CYS A 157 -7.56 21.72 -23.47
CA CYS A 157 -8.86 21.40 -22.87
C CYS A 157 -8.95 21.84 -21.39
N VAL A 158 -7.88 21.66 -20.60
CA VAL A 158 -7.83 22.15 -19.21
C VAL A 158 -7.93 23.67 -19.15
N ALA A 159 -7.28 24.39 -20.11
CA ALA A 159 -7.32 25.84 -20.15
C ALA A 159 -8.72 26.37 -20.52
N GLU A 160 -9.45 25.67 -21.38
CA GLU A 160 -10.84 25.98 -21.79
C GLU A 160 -11.84 25.65 -20.69
N GLU A 161 -11.77 24.44 -20.14
CA GLU A 161 -12.76 23.94 -19.18
C GLU A 161 -12.52 24.41 -17.75
N GLN A 162 -11.27 24.77 -17.41
CA GLN A 162 -10.86 25.23 -16.08
C GLN A 162 -11.38 24.31 -14.94
N PRO A 163 -11.02 23.02 -14.94
CA PRO A 163 -11.47 22.11 -13.91
C PRO A 163 -10.78 22.39 -12.57
N ASP A 164 -11.46 22.14 -11.46
CA ASP A 164 -10.87 22.13 -10.12
C ASP A 164 -9.99 20.89 -9.90
N ILE A 165 -10.41 19.77 -10.51
CA ILE A 165 -9.77 18.47 -10.37
C ILE A 165 -9.56 17.83 -11.75
N LEU A 166 -8.35 17.39 -12.01
CA LEU A 166 -7.96 16.64 -13.21
C LEU A 166 -7.57 15.21 -12.83
N ILE A 167 -8.13 14.23 -13.51
CA ILE A 167 -7.75 12.81 -13.38
C ILE A 167 -7.13 12.36 -14.70
N VAL A 168 -5.95 11.75 -14.66
CA VAL A 168 -5.23 11.22 -15.82
C VAL A 168 -5.07 9.71 -15.68
N ASP A 169 -5.69 8.95 -16.58
CA ASP A 169 -5.69 7.49 -16.62
C ASP A 169 -5.23 6.96 -17.99
N SER A 170 -3.96 6.65 -18.20
CA SER A 170 -2.83 6.64 -17.30
C SER A 170 -1.71 7.57 -17.78
N ILE A 171 -0.72 7.86 -16.89
CA ILE A 171 0.44 8.68 -17.28
C ILE A 171 1.28 8.01 -18.36
N GLN A 172 1.24 6.68 -18.47
CA GLN A 172 1.99 5.94 -19.47
C GLN A 172 1.43 6.11 -20.89
N THR A 173 0.19 6.50 -21.02
CA THR A 173 -0.45 6.72 -22.33
C THR A 173 -0.28 8.15 -22.84
N LEU A 174 -0.04 9.11 -21.93
CA LEU A 174 0.25 10.48 -22.34
C LEU A 174 1.62 10.62 -22.99
N TYR A 175 1.68 11.47 -24.00
CA TYR A 175 2.94 11.84 -24.65
C TYR A 175 2.95 13.30 -25.11
N ASN A 176 4.15 13.88 -25.09
CA ASN A 176 4.43 15.17 -25.69
C ASN A 176 4.99 14.95 -27.08
N GLU A 177 4.35 15.52 -28.11
CA GLU A 177 4.77 15.41 -29.52
C GLU A 177 6.12 16.08 -29.81
N GLU A 178 6.57 17.00 -28.95
CA GLU A 178 7.87 17.64 -29.08
C GLU A 178 9.04 16.73 -28.73
N LEU A 179 8.78 15.57 -28.11
CA LEU A 179 9.80 14.59 -27.72
C LEU A 179 9.82 13.41 -28.69
N ASP A 180 10.99 13.09 -29.20
CA ASP A 180 11.21 11.95 -30.13
C ASP A 180 11.09 10.56 -29.46
N SER A 181 10.80 10.49 -28.14
CA SER A 181 10.70 9.25 -27.39
C SER A 181 9.27 8.66 -27.47
N PRO A 182 9.11 7.32 -27.47
CA PRO A 182 7.79 6.70 -27.57
C PRO A 182 6.96 6.95 -26.29
N ALA A 183 5.61 6.95 -26.43
CA ALA A 183 4.70 7.00 -25.31
C ALA A 183 5.02 5.92 -24.27
N GLY A 184 4.87 6.22 -22.97
CA GLY A 184 5.25 5.33 -21.87
C GLY A 184 6.76 5.23 -21.60
N GLY A 185 7.61 5.83 -22.45
CA GLY A 185 9.03 5.94 -22.21
C GLY A 185 9.33 6.87 -21.03
N VAL A 186 10.48 6.64 -20.37
CA VAL A 186 10.90 7.39 -19.18
C VAL A 186 10.90 8.89 -19.38
N GLY A 187 11.40 9.37 -20.54
CA GLY A 187 11.44 10.79 -20.90
C GLY A 187 10.04 11.38 -21.01
N GLN A 188 9.13 10.69 -21.72
CA GLN A 188 7.73 11.11 -21.89
C GLN A 188 7.00 11.21 -20.54
N VAL A 189 7.08 10.15 -19.74
CA VAL A 189 6.41 10.10 -18.45
C VAL A 189 6.92 11.20 -17.51
N LYS A 190 8.23 11.48 -17.51
CA LYS A 190 8.80 12.58 -16.74
C LYS A 190 8.32 13.95 -17.23
N ASP A 191 8.33 14.18 -18.52
CA ASP A 191 7.94 15.46 -19.12
C ASP A 191 6.46 15.74 -18.90
N CYS A 192 5.58 14.76 -19.20
CA CYS A 192 4.15 14.88 -18.92
C CYS A 192 3.87 15.14 -17.43
N THR A 193 4.57 14.45 -16.52
CA THR A 193 4.42 14.69 -15.07
C THR A 193 4.88 16.08 -14.66
N MET A 194 5.96 16.62 -15.27
CA MET A 194 6.39 18.01 -15.03
C MET A 194 5.35 19.02 -15.47
N ALA A 195 4.74 18.84 -16.62
CA ALA A 195 3.66 19.70 -17.11
C ALA A 195 2.44 19.68 -16.19
N LEU A 196 2.02 18.49 -15.76
CA LEU A 196 0.92 18.33 -14.80
C LEU A 196 1.24 18.94 -13.43
N MET A 197 2.49 18.85 -12.98
CA MET A 197 2.93 19.52 -11.74
C MET A 197 2.91 21.04 -11.86
N GLN A 198 3.30 21.58 -13.01
CA GLN A 198 3.21 23.03 -13.26
C GLN A 198 1.76 23.50 -13.30
N LEU A 199 0.85 22.71 -13.88
CA LEU A 199 -0.58 22.95 -13.87
C LEU A 199 -1.11 22.97 -12.42
N ALA A 200 -0.80 21.97 -11.64
CA ALA A 200 -1.24 21.86 -10.24
C ALA A 200 -0.76 23.08 -9.42
N LYS A 201 0.55 23.36 -9.44
CA LYS A 201 1.13 24.45 -8.63
C LYS A 201 0.86 25.84 -9.16
N GLY A 202 0.74 26.00 -10.48
CA GLY A 202 0.57 27.31 -11.12
C GLY A 202 -0.88 27.77 -11.22
N GLN A 203 -1.81 26.83 -11.40
CA GLN A 203 -3.24 27.13 -11.59
C GLN A 203 -4.13 26.64 -10.41
N GLY A 204 -3.55 25.90 -9.46
CA GLY A 204 -4.28 25.42 -8.30
C GLY A 204 -5.21 24.23 -8.61
N VAL A 205 -5.02 23.55 -9.75
CA VAL A 205 -5.79 22.36 -10.12
C VAL A 205 -5.28 21.17 -9.33
N THR A 206 -6.17 20.42 -8.68
CA THR A 206 -5.80 19.17 -8.01
C THR A 206 -5.69 18.06 -9.06
N VAL A 207 -4.55 17.40 -9.13
CA VAL A 207 -4.30 16.40 -10.18
C VAL A 207 -4.10 15.02 -9.59
N PHE A 208 -4.92 14.06 -10.03
CA PHE A 208 -4.72 12.64 -9.79
C PHE A 208 -4.15 11.99 -11.03
N VAL A 209 -3.06 11.25 -10.88
CA VAL A 209 -2.40 10.54 -11.97
C VAL A 209 -2.36 9.06 -11.66
N ILE A 210 -2.92 8.26 -12.55
CA ILE A 210 -2.83 6.80 -12.44
C ILE A 210 -1.55 6.31 -13.10
N GLY A 211 -0.81 5.44 -12.39
CA GLY A 211 0.40 4.79 -12.87
C GLY A 211 0.34 3.27 -12.71
N HIS A 212 0.85 2.53 -13.72
CA HIS A 212 1.01 1.09 -13.62
C HIS A 212 2.37 0.75 -13.02
N VAL A 213 2.40 -0.22 -12.10
CA VAL A 213 3.62 -0.80 -11.56
C VAL A 213 3.92 -2.12 -12.26
N ASN A 214 5.19 -2.46 -12.41
CA ASN A 214 5.62 -3.77 -12.89
C ASN A 214 5.41 -4.85 -11.81
N LYS A 215 5.64 -6.13 -12.17
CA LYS A 215 5.45 -7.27 -11.26
C LYS A 215 6.32 -7.22 -9.98
N GLU A 216 7.35 -6.39 -9.95
CA GLU A 216 8.25 -6.19 -8.82
C GLU A 216 7.79 -5.06 -7.89
N GLY A 217 6.59 -4.51 -8.11
CA GLY A 217 6.02 -3.45 -7.27
C GLY A 217 6.60 -2.05 -7.53
N SER A 218 7.55 -1.88 -8.45
CA SER A 218 8.03 -0.58 -8.91
C SER A 218 7.16 -0.06 -10.05
N ILE A 219 6.93 1.26 -10.11
CA ILE A 219 6.22 1.88 -11.24
C ILE A 219 7.01 1.59 -12.52
N ALA A 220 6.30 1.18 -13.58
CA ALA A 220 6.88 1.06 -14.91
C ALA A 220 7.23 2.48 -15.40
N GLY A 221 8.41 2.90 -15.06
CA GLY A 221 8.94 4.23 -15.18
C GLY A 221 9.82 4.54 -13.96
N PRO A 222 10.71 5.52 -14.02
CA PRO A 222 11.68 5.72 -12.97
C PRO A 222 11.01 6.15 -11.66
N LYS A 223 11.57 5.73 -10.54
CA LYS A 223 11.32 6.28 -9.19
C LYS A 223 11.35 7.82 -9.13
N VAL A 224 11.77 8.45 -10.21
CA VAL A 224 11.72 9.89 -10.43
C VAL A 224 10.33 10.48 -10.25
N LEU A 225 9.25 9.75 -10.64
CA LEU A 225 7.88 10.23 -10.44
C LEU A 225 7.52 10.38 -8.96
N GLU A 226 7.94 9.43 -8.13
CA GLU A 226 7.70 9.49 -6.69
C GLU A 226 8.31 10.75 -6.06
N HIS A 227 9.46 11.20 -6.58
CA HIS A 227 10.11 12.42 -6.08
C HIS A 227 9.46 13.71 -6.58
N MET A 228 8.81 13.67 -7.74
CA MET A 228 8.19 14.85 -8.37
C MET A 228 6.80 15.16 -7.78
N VAL A 229 6.02 14.14 -7.43
CA VAL A 229 4.65 14.30 -6.93
C VAL A 229 4.59 14.62 -5.44
N ASP A 230 3.46 15.15 -4.96
CA ASP A 230 3.27 15.51 -3.55
C ASP A 230 2.85 14.31 -2.71
N CYS A 231 2.02 13.43 -3.27
CA CYS A 231 1.52 12.23 -2.62
C CYS A 231 1.66 11.03 -3.57
N VAL A 232 2.06 9.89 -3.04
CA VAL A 232 2.14 8.61 -3.75
C VAL A 232 1.34 7.59 -2.98
N LEU A 233 0.31 7.06 -3.60
CA LEU A 233 -0.55 6.01 -3.08
C LEU A 233 -0.31 4.73 -3.86
N TYR A 234 -0.13 3.61 -3.19
CA TYR A 234 -0.05 2.30 -3.80
C TYR A 234 -1.22 1.42 -3.42
N PHE A 235 -1.87 0.86 -4.44
CA PHE A 235 -2.75 -0.28 -4.26
C PHE A 235 -1.93 -1.57 -4.15
N GLU A 236 -2.09 -2.26 -3.04
CA GLU A 236 -1.53 -3.56 -2.73
C GLU A 236 -2.64 -4.62 -2.68
N GLY A 237 -2.32 -5.85 -3.01
CA GLY A 237 -3.22 -7.00 -2.98
C GLY A 237 -3.10 -7.88 -4.22
N ASP A 238 -3.57 -9.11 -4.11
CA ASP A 238 -3.65 -10.06 -5.23
C ASP A 238 -5.02 -9.94 -5.92
N ARG A 239 -5.07 -10.22 -7.23
CA ARG A 239 -6.32 -10.25 -8.01
C ARG A 239 -7.32 -11.29 -7.50
N HIS A 240 -6.83 -12.31 -6.83
CA HIS A 240 -7.65 -13.40 -6.26
C HIS A 240 -8.18 -13.07 -4.85
N MET A 241 -7.69 -11.98 -4.23
CA MET A 241 -8.17 -11.55 -2.92
C MET A 241 -9.36 -10.61 -3.07
N THR A 242 -10.30 -10.71 -2.16
CA THR A 242 -11.47 -9.83 -2.10
C THR A 242 -11.07 -8.40 -1.70
N TYR A 243 -9.99 -8.29 -0.93
CA TYR A 243 -9.57 -7.02 -0.31
C TYR A 243 -8.40 -6.36 -1.03
N ARG A 244 -8.36 -5.04 -0.93
CA ARG A 244 -7.32 -4.16 -1.47
C ARG A 244 -6.87 -3.22 -0.38
N ILE A 245 -5.57 -3.07 -0.20
CA ILE A 245 -4.97 -2.12 0.73
C ILE A 245 -4.42 -0.96 -0.08
N LEU A 246 -4.77 0.25 0.31
CA LEU A 246 -4.21 1.49 -0.23
C LEU A 246 -3.25 2.06 0.80
N ARG A 247 -2.00 2.23 0.43
CA ARG A 247 -0.92 2.71 1.31
C ARG A 247 -0.30 3.98 0.76
N ALA A 248 -0.04 4.96 1.63
CA ALA A 248 0.76 6.13 1.28
C ALA A 248 2.26 5.78 1.36
N ALA A 249 2.95 5.74 0.22
CA ALA A 249 4.41 5.63 0.17
C ALA A 249 5.10 6.98 0.38
N LYS A 250 4.41 8.08 0.01
CA LYS A 250 4.82 9.45 0.22
C LYS A 250 3.59 10.32 0.42
N ASN A 251 3.61 11.21 1.40
CA ASN A 251 2.56 12.20 1.59
C ASN A 251 3.16 13.47 2.22
N ARG A 252 3.10 14.61 1.50
CA ARG A 252 3.56 15.91 2.01
C ARG A 252 2.53 16.58 2.91
N PHE A 253 1.30 16.09 2.91
CA PHE A 253 0.15 16.72 3.56
C PHE A 253 -0.39 15.89 4.73
N GLY A 254 0.21 14.74 5.00
CA GLY A 254 -0.21 13.82 6.03
C GLY A 254 0.83 12.76 6.35
N ALA A 255 0.46 11.85 7.24
CA ALA A 255 1.30 10.73 7.63
C ALA A 255 1.41 9.70 6.48
N THR A 256 2.56 9.04 6.38
CA THR A 256 2.77 7.95 5.40
C THR A 256 2.51 6.57 5.99
N ASN A 257 2.16 6.50 7.26
CA ASN A 257 1.87 5.26 7.97
C ASN A 257 0.36 4.95 8.06
N GLU A 258 -0.48 5.66 7.30
CA GLU A 258 -1.91 5.36 7.21
C GLU A 258 -2.19 4.39 6.06
N ILE A 259 -3.17 3.51 6.28
CA ILE A 259 -3.71 2.62 5.25
C ILE A 259 -5.21 2.80 5.10
N GLY A 260 -5.70 2.58 3.88
CA GLY A 260 -7.11 2.42 3.54
C GLY A 260 -7.39 0.99 3.11
N VAL A 261 -8.47 0.40 3.60
CA VAL A 261 -8.86 -0.96 3.25
C VAL A 261 -10.17 -0.94 2.47
N PHE A 262 -10.15 -1.60 1.32
CA PHE A 262 -11.29 -1.67 0.41
C PHE A 262 -11.59 -3.12 0.06
N GLU A 263 -12.86 -3.40 -0.17
CA GLU A 263 -13.33 -4.67 -0.73
C GLU A 263 -13.74 -4.46 -2.19
N MET A 264 -13.33 -5.36 -3.06
CA MET A 264 -13.71 -5.32 -4.47
C MET A 264 -15.00 -6.11 -4.68
N LEU A 265 -16.03 -5.42 -5.09
CA LEU A 265 -17.34 -5.97 -5.43
C LEU A 265 -17.66 -5.76 -6.91
N ASP A 266 -18.72 -6.37 -7.43
CA ASP A 266 -19.19 -6.16 -8.79
C ASP A 266 -19.60 -4.69 -9.05
N ALA A 267 -20.15 -4.03 -8.03
CA ALA A 267 -20.52 -2.61 -8.03
C ALA A 267 -19.35 -1.65 -7.80
N GLY A 268 -18.10 -2.13 -7.68
CA GLY A 268 -16.91 -1.33 -7.45
C GLY A 268 -16.24 -1.59 -6.11
N LEU A 269 -15.48 -0.63 -5.63
CA LEU A 269 -14.79 -0.68 -4.34
C LEU A 269 -15.70 -0.19 -3.21
N ARG A 270 -15.75 -0.97 -2.15
CA ARG A 270 -16.42 -0.64 -0.90
C ARG A 270 -15.39 -0.47 0.20
N GLU A 271 -15.54 0.56 1.02
CA GLU A 271 -14.69 0.79 2.18
C GLU A 271 -14.89 -0.28 3.26
N VAL A 272 -13.83 -0.68 3.90
CA VAL A 272 -13.85 -1.61 5.04
C VAL A 272 -13.48 -0.84 6.31
N GLU A 273 -14.49 -0.39 7.02
CA GLU A 273 -14.30 0.38 8.25
C GLU A 273 -13.62 -0.43 9.36
N ASN A 274 -13.88 -1.73 9.40
CA ASN A 274 -13.33 -2.64 10.39
C ASN A 274 -12.64 -3.86 9.75
N PRO A 275 -11.38 -3.72 9.29
CA PRO A 275 -10.64 -4.83 8.70
C PRO A 275 -10.49 -6.03 9.64
N SER A 276 -10.30 -5.78 10.93
CA SER A 276 -10.10 -6.83 11.91
C SER A 276 -11.34 -7.74 12.06
N GLU A 277 -12.55 -7.16 12.12
CA GLU A 277 -13.79 -7.91 12.20
C GLU A 277 -14.00 -8.80 10.98
N MET A 278 -13.72 -8.23 9.83
CA MET A 278 -13.82 -8.91 8.56
C MET A 278 -12.83 -10.10 8.46
N LEU A 279 -11.55 -9.88 8.83
CA LEU A 279 -10.50 -10.90 8.78
C LEU A 279 -10.74 -12.06 9.78
N LEU A 280 -11.50 -11.81 10.83
CA LEU A 280 -11.87 -12.83 11.83
C LEU A 280 -13.23 -13.47 11.53
N SER A 281 -13.95 -13.03 10.50
CA SER A 281 -15.24 -13.61 10.13
C SER A 281 -15.10 -15.06 9.70
N GLY A 282 -16.01 -15.93 10.19
CA GLY A 282 -15.99 -17.36 9.87
C GLY A 282 -14.93 -18.19 10.61
N ARG A 283 -14.24 -17.61 11.60
CA ARG A 283 -13.27 -18.33 12.43
C ARG A 283 -13.94 -19.48 13.19
N PRO A 284 -13.42 -20.73 13.11
CA PRO A 284 -13.93 -21.84 13.89
C PRO A 284 -13.59 -21.66 15.38
N ALA A 285 -14.57 -21.87 16.25
CA ALA A 285 -14.42 -21.61 17.69
C ALA A 285 -13.46 -22.57 18.40
N ASP A 286 -13.40 -23.85 17.97
CA ASP A 286 -12.72 -24.92 18.69
C ASP A 286 -11.71 -25.70 17.81
N ALA A 287 -11.14 -25.07 16.79
CA ALA A 287 -10.13 -25.69 15.96
C ALA A 287 -8.74 -25.56 16.56
N SER A 288 -7.98 -26.67 16.62
CA SER A 288 -6.56 -26.62 16.91
C SER A 288 -5.78 -25.99 15.75
N GLY A 289 -4.63 -25.40 16.06
CA GLY A 289 -3.75 -24.79 15.04
C GLY A 289 -4.10 -23.37 14.67
N THR A 290 -4.95 -22.66 15.41
CA THR A 290 -5.28 -21.25 15.15
C THR A 290 -4.95 -20.36 16.33
N CYS A 291 -4.44 -19.14 16.07
CA CYS A 291 -4.26 -18.13 17.09
C CYS A 291 -4.41 -16.74 16.47
N VAL A 292 -5.05 -15.83 17.20
CA VAL A 292 -5.20 -14.44 16.74
C VAL A 292 -4.06 -13.59 17.28
N THR A 293 -3.53 -12.73 16.43
CA THR A 293 -2.55 -11.71 16.79
C THR A 293 -3.08 -10.31 16.46
N CYS A 294 -2.40 -9.28 16.95
CA CYS A 294 -2.62 -7.91 16.56
C CYS A 294 -1.32 -7.32 16.01
N VAL A 295 -1.31 -6.98 14.74
CA VAL A 295 -0.19 -6.33 14.04
C VAL A 295 -0.49 -4.86 13.80
N MET A 296 0.56 -4.06 13.59
CA MET A 296 0.39 -2.67 13.16
C MET A 296 0.53 -2.59 11.63
N GLU A 297 -0.54 -2.28 10.97
CA GLU A 297 -0.53 -1.91 9.57
C GLU A 297 -0.48 -0.37 9.48
N GLY A 298 0.75 0.14 9.38
CA GLY A 298 0.97 1.58 9.51
C GLY A 298 0.70 2.08 10.93
N ALA A 299 -0.24 3.01 11.11
CA ALA A 299 -0.69 3.48 12.41
C ALA A 299 -1.88 2.69 12.97
N ARG A 300 -2.47 1.79 12.18
CA ARG A 300 -3.70 1.07 12.52
C ARG A 300 -3.41 -0.30 13.12
N PRO A 301 -3.89 -0.62 14.32
CA PRO A 301 -3.87 -2.00 14.82
C PRO A 301 -4.89 -2.84 14.04
N VAL A 302 -4.46 -4.00 13.56
CA VAL A 302 -5.30 -4.95 12.80
C VAL A 302 -5.14 -6.33 13.40
N LEU A 303 -6.26 -6.99 13.70
CA LEU A 303 -6.24 -8.37 14.12
C LEU A 303 -6.17 -9.31 12.90
N ALA A 304 -5.32 -10.31 12.99
CA ALA A 304 -5.15 -11.33 11.98
C ALA A 304 -5.13 -12.73 12.61
N GLU A 305 -5.72 -13.70 11.92
CA GLU A 305 -5.67 -15.09 12.31
C GLU A 305 -4.46 -15.78 11.67
N VAL A 306 -3.61 -16.34 12.52
CA VAL A 306 -2.51 -17.21 12.14
C VAL A 306 -2.97 -18.64 12.25
N GLN A 307 -2.92 -19.38 11.14
CA GLN A 307 -3.22 -20.81 11.10
C GLN A 307 -1.96 -21.61 10.88
N ALA A 308 -1.82 -22.71 11.59
CA ALA A 308 -0.74 -23.68 11.44
C ALA A 308 -1.34 -25.09 11.36
N LEU A 309 -0.84 -25.88 10.41
CA LEU A 309 -1.14 -27.30 10.30
C LEU A 309 0.17 -28.07 10.37
N LEU A 310 0.28 -28.94 11.36
CA LEU A 310 1.37 -29.90 11.48
C LEU A 310 0.85 -31.32 11.24
N ALA A 311 1.47 -32.02 10.34
CA ALA A 311 1.17 -33.41 10.02
C ALA A 311 2.43 -34.27 10.12
N PRO A 312 2.33 -35.56 10.48
CA PRO A 312 3.47 -36.46 10.43
C PRO A 312 4.09 -36.47 9.02
N CYS A 313 5.41 -36.32 8.94
CA CYS A 313 6.09 -36.37 7.66
C CYS A 313 6.01 -37.78 7.06
N ALA A 314 5.38 -37.90 5.89
CA ALA A 314 5.29 -39.17 5.17
C ALA A 314 6.52 -39.44 4.27
N GLY A 315 7.37 -38.44 4.04
CA GLY A 315 8.53 -38.49 3.15
C GLY A 315 9.88 -38.54 3.86
N ALA A 316 10.94 -38.52 3.08
CA ALA A 316 12.31 -38.50 3.59
C ALA A 316 12.73 -37.13 4.15
N ARG A 317 12.01 -36.04 3.80
CA ARG A 317 12.27 -34.68 4.27
C ARG A 317 10.94 -34.00 4.57
N PRO A 318 10.82 -33.34 5.74
CA PRO A 318 9.64 -32.56 6.09
C PRO A 318 9.42 -31.41 5.09
N MET A 319 8.17 -31.25 4.68
CA MET A 319 7.74 -30.13 3.84
C MET A 319 7.42 -28.93 4.74
N ARG A 320 7.78 -27.75 4.28
CA ARG A 320 7.46 -26.49 4.95
C ARG A 320 6.90 -25.52 3.93
N SER A 321 5.76 -24.94 4.25
CA SER A 321 5.09 -23.95 3.41
C SER A 321 4.57 -22.82 4.29
N SER A 322 4.65 -21.59 3.78
CA SER A 322 4.16 -20.42 4.47
C SER A 322 3.49 -19.49 3.46
N ASN A 323 2.30 -19.03 3.79
CA ASN A 323 1.54 -18.08 3.00
C ASN A 323 1.13 -16.90 3.91
N GLY A 324 1.50 -15.67 3.53
CA GLY A 324 1.25 -14.47 4.33
C GLY A 324 2.14 -14.34 5.58
N PHE A 325 3.12 -15.25 5.78
CA PHE A 325 4.13 -15.17 6.84
C PHE A 325 5.51 -15.51 6.26
N ASP A 326 6.57 -14.82 6.67
CA ASP A 326 7.90 -15.05 6.12
C ASP A 326 8.38 -16.49 6.35
N TYR A 327 8.83 -17.17 5.29
CA TYR A 327 9.25 -18.56 5.33
C TYR A 327 10.46 -18.78 6.24
N ASN A 328 11.44 -17.87 6.22
CA ASN A 328 12.64 -18.00 7.05
C ASN A 328 12.29 -17.78 8.52
N ARG A 329 11.38 -16.82 8.79
CA ARG A 329 10.87 -16.58 10.15
C ARG A 329 10.11 -17.79 10.68
N ALA A 330 9.20 -18.37 9.88
CA ALA A 330 8.48 -19.59 10.22
C ALA A 330 9.43 -20.76 10.55
N SER A 331 10.44 -20.96 9.70
CA SER A 331 11.46 -22.01 9.89
C SER A 331 12.27 -21.80 11.18
N MET A 332 12.59 -20.57 11.51
CA MET A 332 13.28 -20.21 12.74
C MET A 332 12.40 -20.48 13.97
N LEU A 333 11.14 -20.10 13.96
CA LEU A 333 10.19 -20.36 15.05
C LEU A 333 9.99 -21.86 15.30
N LEU A 334 9.93 -22.68 14.25
CA LEU A 334 9.90 -24.13 14.37
C LEU A 334 11.17 -24.67 15.07
N ALA A 335 12.34 -24.19 14.71
CA ALA A 335 13.59 -24.59 15.34
C ALA A 335 13.67 -24.18 16.82
N VAL A 336 13.14 -22.99 17.17
CA VAL A 336 13.06 -22.52 18.56
C VAL A 336 12.06 -23.36 19.37
N LEU A 337 10.89 -23.70 18.81
CA LEU A 337 9.92 -24.62 19.44
C LEU A 337 10.53 -25.98 19.71
N GLU A 338 11.28 -26.53 18.78
CA GLU A 338 11.97 -27.79 18.96
C GLU A 338 12.98 -27.75 20.12
N LYS A 339 13.87 -26.77 20.07
CA LYS A 339 14.99 -26.68 21.01
C LYS A 339 14.60 -26.16 22.38
N ARG A 340 13.61 -25.24 22.48
CA ARG A 340 13.22 -24.55 23.72
C ARG A 340 11.84 -24.94 24.21
N GLY A 341 10.95 -25.36 23.33
CA GLY A 341 9.63 -25.87 23.66
C GLY A 341 9.55 -27.37 23.87
N SER A 342 10.58 -28.11 23.51
CA SER A 342 10.67 -29.59 23.56
C SER A 342 9.59 -30.29 22.72
N LEU A 343 9.09 -29.63 21.64
CA LEU A 343 8.15 -30.21 20.67
C LEU A 343 8.96 -30.75 19.46
N LYS A 344 8.76 -32.03 19.09
CA LYS A 344 9.49 -32.67 17.98
C LYS A 344 8.94 -32.25 16.60
N VAL A 345 8.82 -30.93 16.35
CA VAL A 345 8.23 -30.37 15.13
C VAL A 345 9.10 -30.51 13.89
N SER A 346 10.40 -30.82 14.04
CA SER A 346 11.29 -31.09 12.90
C SER A 346 10.92 -32.35 12.13
N GLN A 347 10.16 -33.26 12.71
CA GLN A 347 9.70 -34.50 12.09
C GLN A 347 8.31 -34.37 11.44
N CYS A 348 7.74 -33.18 11.44
CA CYS A 348 6.42 -32.89 10.89
C CYS A 348 6.53 -32.03 9.63
N ASP A 349 5.63 -32.28 8.68
CA ASP A 349 5.29 -31.31 7.67
C ASP A 349 4.59 -30.12 8.37
N ALA A 350 4.96 -28.88 7.99
CA ALA A 350 4.44 -27.70 8.63
C ALA A 350 3.95 -26.67 7.58
N TYR A 351 2.71 -26.27 7.73
CA TYR A 351 2.05 -25.30 6.87
C TYR A 351 1.56 -24.14 7.73
N LEU A 352 1.94 -22.92 7.39
CA LEU A 352 1.45 -21.70 8.01
C LEU A 352 0.66 -20.90 6.97
N ASN A 353 -0.47 -20.35 7.41
CA ASN A 353 -1.31 -19.52 6.56
C ASN A 353 -1.88 -18.36 7.36
N ILE A 354 -1.86 -17.17 6.78
CA ILE A 354 -2.54 -15.99 7.32
C ILE A 354 -3.85 -15.83 6.58
N ILE A 355 -4.95 -15.80 7.32
CA ILE A 355 -6.29 -15.64 6.75
C ILE A 355 -6.48 -14.21 6.21
N GLY A 356 -7.23 -14.09 5.12
CA GLY A 356 -7.57 -12.81 4.49
C GLY A 356 -6.49 -12.25 3.57
N GLY A 357 -5.38 -13.00 3.37
CA GLY A 357 -4.34 -12.65 2.41
C GLY A 357 -3.44 -11.50 2.85
N LEU A 358 -3.41 -11.17 4.14
CA LEU A 358 -2.43 -10.26 4.70
C LEU A 358 -1.04 -10.91 4.70
N THR A 359 -0.01 -10.08 4.54
CA THR A 359 1.38 -10.47 4.80
C THR A 359 1.81 -9.90 6.14
N LEU A 360 2.15 -10.78 7.09
CA LEU A 360 2.59 -10.37 8.42
C LEU A 360 4.13 -10.33 8.45
N ASP A 361 4.70 -9.15 8.25
CA ASP A 361 6.16 -8.92 8.30
C ASP A 361 6.63 -8.48 9.70
N GLU A 362 5.68 -8.24 10.60
CA GLU A 362 5.97 -7.70 11.93
C GLU A 362 6.28 -8.81 12.94
N PRO A 363 7.39 -8.72 13.71
CA PRO A 363 7.74 -9.71 14.74
C PRO A 363 6.70 -9.88 15.85
N ALA A 364 5.77 -8.94 16.01
CA ALA A 364 4.67 -9.03 16.97
C ALA A 364 3.79 -10.27 16.78
N ALA A 365 3.74 -10.84 15.57
CA ALA A 365 2.97 -12.03 15.24
C ALA A 365 3.64 -13.35 15.64
N ASP A 366 4.92 -13.35 16.03
CA ASP A 366 5.68 -14.55 16.34
C ASP A 366 5.06 -15.39 17.44
N LEU A 367 4.63 -14.76 18.53
CA LEU A 367 4.02 -15.49 19.65
C LEU A 367 2.74 -16.21 19.22
N ALA A 368 1.90 -15.58 18.41
CA ALA A 368 0.72 -16.20 17.87
C ALA A 368 1.07 -17.36 16.92
N ALA A 369 2.08 -17.21 16.07
CA ALA A 369 2.57 -18.27 15.22
C ALA A 369 3.08 -19.47 16.03
N VAL A 370 3.87 -19.24 17.08
CA VAL A 370 4.35 -20.27 18.00
C VAL A 370 3.18 -20.97 18.69
N VAL A 371 2.19 -20.22 19.16
CA VAL A 371 1.00 -20.77 19.84
C VAL A 371 0.16 -21.60 18.84
N ALA A 372 -0.04 -21.11 17.61
CA ALA A 372 -0.77 -21.85 16.56
C ALA A 372 -0.06 -23.16 16.18
N ILE A 373 1.28 -23.12 15.98
CA ILE A 373 2.09 -24.31 15.71
C ILE A 373 1.99 -25.32 16.85
N ALA A 374 2.12 -24.87 18.08
CA ALA A 374 2.03 -25.71 19.26
C ALA A 374 0.61 -26.29 19.46
N SER A 375 -0.41 -25.49 19.22
CA SER A 375 -1.81 -25.89 19.25
C SER A 375 -2.09 -27.03 18.24
N SER A 376 -1.61 -26.88 16.99
CA SER A 376 -1.73 -27.92 15.97
C SER A 376 -0.96 -29.20 16.35
N TYR A 377 0.28 -29.08 16.84
CA TYR A 377 1.11 -30.21 17.22
C TYR A 377 0.51 -31.02 18.39
N LEU A 378 -0.06 -30.32 19.38
CA LEU A 378 -0.66 -30.92 20.58
C LEU A 378 -2.14 -31.31 20.39
N ASP A 379 -2.72 -30.95 19.25
CA ASP A 379 -4.15 -31.08 18.96
C ASP A 379 -5.03 -30.45 20.07
N LYS A 380 -4.63 -29.25 20.53
CA LYS A 380 -5.32 -28.49 21.57
C LYS A 380 -5.75 -27.13 21.06
N PRO A 381 -7.04 -26.81 20.98
CA PRO A 381 -7.51 -25.52 20.54
C PRO A 381 -7.04 -24.39 21.47
N VAL A 382 -6.73 -23.23 20.88
CA VAL A 382 -6.56 -21.98 21.62
C VAL A 382 -7.95 -21.44 21.94
N PRO A 383 -8.23 -20.97 23.17
CA PRO A 383 -9.52 -20.38 23.49
C PRO A 383 -9.93 -19.30 22.48
N GLY A 384 -11.17 -19.36 21.98
CA GLY A 384 -11.66 -18.45 20.96
C GLY A 384 -11.61 -16.96 21.34
N THR A 385 -11.55 -16.68 22.64
CA THR A 385 -11.44 -15.32 23.20
C THR A 385 -10.02 -14.91 23.57
N MET A 386 -9.01 -15.70 23.19
CA MET A 386 -7.59 -15.43 23.48
C MET A 386 -6.86 -14.96 22.24
N ALA A 387 -6.07 -13.89 22.38
CA ALA A 387 -5.09 -13.42 21.41
C ALA A 387 -3.67 -13.56 21.98
N ALA A 388 -2.66 -13.47 21.10
CA ALA A 388 -1.26 -13.51 21.51
C ALA A 388 -0.44 -12.48 20.70
N VAL A 389 0.35 -11.68 21.40
CA VAL A 389 1.21 -10.66 20.78
C VAL A 389 2.58 -10.64 21.45
N GLY A 390 3.65 -10.68 20.65
CA GLY A 390 5.02 -10.66 21.16
C GLY A 390 6.03 -11.17 20.15
N GLU A 391 7.25 -10.66 20.22
CA GLU A 391 8.37 -11.14 19.43
C GLU A 391 9.03 -12.35 20.13
N VAL A 392 9.45 -13.36 19.35
CA VAL A 392 10.13 -14.56 19.86
C VAL A 392 11.60 -14.52 19.47
N GLY A 393 12.49 -14.50 20.49
CA GLY A 393 13.92 -14.59 20.28
C GLY A 393 14.43 -16.04 20.16
N LEU A 394 15.66 -16.20 19.65
CA LEU A 394 16.30 -17.51 19.42
C LEU A 394 16.57 -18.29 20.73
N SER A 395 16.67 -17.61 21.88
CA SER A 395 16.78 -18.25 23.19
C SER A 395 15.43 -18.73 23.73
N GLY A 396 14.34 -18.49 23.01
CA GLY A 396 12.98 -18.79 23.42
C GLY A 396 12.34 -17.74 24.33
N GLU A 397 12.99 -16.60 24.51
CA GLU A 397 12.45 -15.45 25.26
C GLU A 397 11.36 -14.74 24.47
N ILE A 398 10.37 -14.18 25.19
CA ILE A 398 9.33 -13.33 24.60
C ILE A 398 9.67 -11.86 24.88
N ARG A 399 9.82 -11.09 23.82
CA ARG A 399 10.25 -9.69 23.85
C ARG A 399 9.08 -8.73 23.66
N SER A 400 9.24 -7.57 24.28
CA SER A 400 8.27 -6.47 24.12
C SER A 400 8.27 -5.93 22.71
N ILE A 401 7.10 -5.51 22.28
CA ILE A 401 6.82 -4.91 20.98
C ILE A 401 6.32 -3.47 21.14
N THR A 402 6.36 -2.69 20.07
CA THR A 402 5.87 -1.31 20.03
C THR A 402 4.34 -1.24 20.03
N HIS A 403 3.77 -0.09 20.40
CA HIS A 403 2.35 0.21 20.34
C HIS A 403 1.44 -0.78 21.10
N MET A 404 1.92 -1.35 22.22
CA MET A 404 1.22 -2.40 22.96
C MET A 404 -0.19 -1.95 23.39
N GLU A 405 -0.34 -0.73 23.92
CA GLU A 405 -1.63 -0.23 24.39
C GLU A 405 -2.67 -0.14 23.27
N GLN A 406 -2.26 0.29 22.07
CA GLN A 406 -3.15 0.35 20.89
C GLN A 406 -3.59 -1.05 20.47
N ARG A 407 -2.66 -2.02 20.46
CA ARG A 407 -2.96 -3.42 20.13
C ARG A 407 -3.93 -4.03 21.12
N LEU A 408 -3.72 -3.83 22.42
CA LEU A 408 -4.60 -4.35 23.46
C LEU A 408 -6.00 -3.72 23.41
N SER A 409 -6.07 -2.43 23.08
CA SER A 409 -7.34 -1.74 22.87
C SER A 409 -8.14 -2.34 21.72
N GLU A 410 -7.48 -2.66 20.61
CA GLU A 410 -8.10 -3.31 19.46
C GLU A 410 -8.52 -4.75 19.76
N VAL A 411 -7.65 -5.53 20.41
CA VAL A 411 -7.95 -6.88 20.89
C VAL A 411 -9.23 -6.85 21.74
N ARG A 412 -9.33 -5.92 22.70
CA ARG A 412 -10.51 -5.78 23.55
C ARG A 412 -11.74 -5.32 22.78
N ARG A 413 -11.59 -4.36 21.87
CA ARG A 413 -12.69 -3.83 21.06
C ARG A 413 -13.41 -4.92 20.27
N LEU A 414 -12.68 -5.93 19.83
CA LEU A 414 -13.22 -7.08 19.08
C LEU A 414 -13.68 -8.25 19.94
N GLY A 415 -13.84 -8.02 21.24
CA GLY A 415 -14.49 -8.98 22.14
C GLY A 415 -13.56 -10.01 22.75
N PHE A 416 -12.24 -9.95 22.50
CA PHE A 416 -11.30 -10.83 23.19
C PHE A 416 -11.24 -10.47 24.67
N THR A 417 -11.12 -11.50 25.51
CA THR A 417 -11.09 -11.37 26.97
C THR A 417 -9.74 -11.72 27.57
N GLN A 418 -8.87 -12.37 26.81
CA GLN A 418 -7.53 -12.76 27.23
C GLN A 418 -6.50 -12.42 26.15
N CYS A 419 -5.29 -12.00 26.58
CA CYS A 419 -4.19 -11.77 25.66
C CYS A 419 -2.87 -12.24 26.26
N MET A 420 -2.16 -13.16 25.58
CA MET A 420 -0.78 -13.48 25.93
C MET A 420 0.12 -12.32 25.51
N VAL A 421 0.91 -11.82 26.46
CA VAL A 421 1.78 -10.65 26.28
C VAL A 421 3.16 -10.90 26.86
N PRO A 422 4.22 -10.21 26.40
CA PRO A 422 5.54 -10.27 27.03
C PRO A 422 5.50 -9.89 28.50
N ALA A 423 6.12 -10.70 29.37
CA ALA A 423 6.16 -10.43 30.81
C ALA A 423 6.98 -9.18 31.17
N HIS A 424 7.92 -8.78 30.29
CA HIS A 424 8.75 -7.61 30.51
C HIS A 424 7.92 -6.32 30.40
N LYS A 425 8.03 -5.43 31.38
CA LYS A 425 7.29 -4.14 31.46
C LYS A 425 5.76 -4.24 31.55
N ILE A 426 5.21 -5.41 31.90
CA ILE A 426 3.76 -5.56 32.02
C ILE A 426 3.14 -4.63 33.08
N LYS A 427 3.90 -4.28 34.13
CA LYS A 427 3.43 -3.39 35.20
C LYS A 427 3.18 -1.94 34.74
N ASP A 428 3.82 -1.54 33.65
CA ASP A 428 3.73 -0.21 33.08
C ASP A 428 2.58 -0.12 32.03
N LEU A 429 1.99 -1.28 31.67
CA LEU A 429 0.92 -1.35 30.65
C LEU A 429 -0.45 -1.12 31.29
N LYS A 430 -1.21 -0.20 30.72
CA LYS A 430 -2.63 -0.03 31.04
C LYS A 430 -3.45 -1.08 30.29
N SER A 431 -3.94 -2.08 31.02
CA SER A 431 -4.88 -3.05 30.44
C SER A 431 -6.25 -2.41 30.23
N PRO A 432 -6.88 -2.56 29.04
CA PRO A 432 -8.26 -2.19 28.84
C PRO A 432 -9.19 -2.97 29.80
N ALA A 433 -10.24 -2.32 30.31
CA ALA A 433 -11.18 -2.96 31.20
C ALA A 433 -11.82 -4.21 30.54
N GLY A 434 -11.76 -5.34 31.24
CA GLY A 434 -12.30 -6.62 30.75
C GLY A 434 -11.37 -7.41 29.81
N LEU A 435 -10.10 -7.06 29.72
CA LEU A 435 -9.06 -7.84 29.07
C LEU A 435 -8.05 -8.33 30.12
N GLU A 436 -7.96 -9.63 30.32
CA GLU A 436 -6.97 -10.28 31.16
C GLU A 436 -5.65 -10.42 30.40
N LEU A 437 -4.57 -9.87 30.95
CA LEU A 437 -3.23 -10.03 30.36
C LEU A 437 -2.55 -11.26 30.96
N LEU A 438 -2.11 -12.17 30.08
CA LEU A 438 -1.40 -13.40 30.44
C LEU A 438 0.11 -13.20 30.15
N PRO A 439 0.91 -12.82 31.17
CA PRO A 439 2.33 -12.53 30.95
C PRO A 439 3.13 -13.80 30.69
N VAL A 440 3.89 -13.80 29.59
CA VAL A 440 4.79 -14.88 29.22
C VAL A 440 6.22 -14.36 29.07
N ALA A 441 7.16 -14.99 29.76
CA ALA A 441 8.57 -14.62 29.68
C ALA A 441 9.32 -15.39 28.59
N ASN A 442 8.85 -16.60 28.28
CA ASN A 442 9.47 -17.51 27.33
C ASN A 442 8.44 -18.48 26.73
N ILE A 443 8.84 -19.22 25.70
CA ILE A 443 8.02 -20.21 25.00
C ILE A 443 7.45 -21.27 25.95
N SER A 444 8.26 -21.79 26.90
CA SER A 444 7.77 -22.79 27.85
C SER A 444 6.62 -22.25 28.73
N GLY A 445 6.62 -20.96 29.02
CA GLY A 445 5.50 -20.28 29.70
C GLY A 445 4.24 -20.24 28.83
N ALA A 446 4.36 -19.90 27.57
CA ALA A 446 3.24 -19.88 26.61
C ALA A 446 2.64 -21.27 26.40
N LEU A 447 3.50 -22.30 26.26
CA LEU A 447 3.06 -23.70 26.12
C LEU A 447 2.33 -24.22 27.38
N ARG A 448 2.75 -23.81 28.56
CA ARG A 448 2.03 -24.17 29.81
C ARG A 448 0.63 -23.56 29.85
N LEU A 449 0.48 -22.30 29.44
CA LEU A 449 -0.85 -21.67 29.37
C LEU A 449 -1.74 -22.38 28.36
N LEU A 450 -1.21 -22.81 27.21
CA LEU A 450 -1.95 -23.62 26.23
C LEU A 450 -2.33 -25.00 26.78
N ALA A 451 -1.43 -25.65 27.56
CA ALA A 451 -1.68 -26.97 28.11
C ALA A 451 -2.70 -26.97 29.25
N HIS A 452 -2.77 -25.91 30.05
CA HIS A 452 -3.62 -25.76 31.23
C HIS A 452 -4.82 -24.83 31.02
N GLY A 453 -5.04 -24.35 29.80
CA GLY A 453 -6.21 -23.52 29.46
C GLY A 453 -7.51 -24.23 29.89
N LYS A 454 -8.18 -23.63 30.88
CA LYS A 454 -9.53 -23.97 31.31
C LYS A 454 -10.54 -23.27 30.42
#